data_1fbb9dd43d6b85f2652802372cdea138
#
_entry.id   1fbb9dd43d6b85f2652802372cdea138
#
_cell.length_a   1.000
_cell.length_b   1.000
_cell.length_c   1.000
_cell.angle_alpha   90.00
_cell.angle_beta   90.00
_cell.angle_gamma   90.00
#
_symmetry.space_group_name_H-M   'P 1'
#
loop_
_entity.id
_entity.type
_entity.pdbx_description
1 polymer ?
#
loop_
_entity_poly.entity_id
_entity_poly.type
_entity_poly.pdbx_seq_one_letter_code
_entity_poly.pdbx_strand_id
1 'polypeptide(L)'
;MKTVREMNSGELAAFVCSHLDRYGIRVALSGGAVVSIYASGNYVSKDLDFIDLLQTTRQKLKKVLKQIGFEEKSRYFVSKETEFFIEFPSGPLAVGNEPVEKLAELQFETGRLRLLSPTDCVKDRLSAFYHWGDRQCLQQAVWVAQMKPIDWVEIKRWSRQEGAEEKFVEFRAELQDNSNR
;
A
#
# COMPACT_ATOMS: atom_id res chain seq x y z
N MET A 1 9.28 -8.25 -22.34
CA MET A 1 8.23 -7.89 -21.33
C MET A 1 8.10 -9.07 -20.38
N LYS A 2 8.25 -8.86 -19.07
CA LYS A 2 8.10 -9.92 -18.05
C LYS A 2 6.70 -10.52 -18.08
N THR A 3 6.60 -11.82 -17.90
CA THR A 3 5.31 -12.50 -17.66
C THR A 3 4.84 -12.27 -16.23
N VAL A 4 3.54 -12.43 -15.93
CA VAL A 4 3.00 -12.28 -14.57
C VAL A 4 3.74 -13.16 -13.55
N ARG A 5 4.18 -14.35 -13.98
CA ARG A 5 4.94 -15.31 -13.16
C ARG A 5 6.32 -14.79 -12.72
N GLU A 6 6.94 -13.92 -13.51
CA GLU A 6 8.28 -13.38 -13.26
C GLU A 6 8.27 -12.06 -12.50
N MET A 7 7.08 -11.47 -12.30
CA MET A 7 6.94 -10.17 -11.65
C MET A 7 7.01 -10.30 -10.12
N ASN A 8 7.79 -9.44 -9.50
CA ASN A 8 7.68 -9.20 -8.06
C ASN A 8 6.42 -8.36 -7.73
N SER A 9 6.14 -8.14 -6.44
CA SER A 9 4.93 -7.42 -6.00
C SER A 9 4.82 -6.00 -6.59
N GLY A 10 5.90 -5.25 -6.65
CA GLY A 10 5.92 -3.88 -7.19
C GLY A 10 5.72 -3.87 -8.70
N GLU A 11 6.37 -4.77 -9.43
CA GLU A 11 6.21 -4.93 -10.88
C GLU A 11 4.79 -5.37 -11.25
N LEU A 12 4.23 -6.31 -10.49
CA LEU A 12 2.86 -6.75 -10.69
C LEU A 12 1.85 -5.64 -10.38
N ALA A 13 2.05 -4.90 -9.28
CA ALA A 13 1.20 -3.78 -8.94
C ALA A 13 1.23 -2.68 -10.02
N ALA A 14 2.40 -2.38 -10.58
CA ALA A 14 2.55 -1.41 -11.67
C ALA A 14 1.88 -1.90 -12.96
N PHE A 15 2.04 -3.17 -13.29
CA PHE A 15 1.37 -3.80 -14.43
C PHE A 15 -0.16 -3.71 -14.32
N VAL A 16 -0.71 -4.10 -13.17
CA VAL A 16 -2.16 -4.04 -12.89
C VAL A 16 -2.66 -2.60 -12.93
N CYS A 17 -1.98 -1.67 -12.24
CA CYS A 17 -2.34 -0.25 -12.21
C CYS A 17 -2.39 0.34 -13.63
N SER A 18 -1.35 0.11 -14.43
CA SER A 18 -1.28 0.59 -15.82
C SER A 18 -2.32 -0.08 -16.73
N HIS A 19 -2.62 -1.36 -16.52
CA HIS A 19 -3.68 -2.05 -17.28
C HIS A 19 -5.05 -1.45 -16.97
N LEU A 20 -5.38 -1.24 -15.70
CA LEU A 20 -6.64 -0.63 -15.28
C LEU A 20 -6.80 0.80 -15.81
N ASP A 21 -5.72 1.60 -15.83
CA ASP A 21 -5.73 2.96 -16.40
C ASP A 21 -6.17 3.01 -17.86
N ARG A 22 -5.77 2.05 -18.69
CA ARG A 22 -6.18 1.97 -20.10
C ARG A 22 -7.69 1.83 -20.27
N TYR A 23 -8.39 1.36 -19.25
CA TYR A 23 -9.85 1.22 -19.24
C TYR A 23 -10.55 2.31 -18.42
N GLY A 24 -9.82 3.38 -18.06
CA GLY A 24 -10.35 4.49 -17.27
C GLY A 24 -10.66 4.13 -15.82
N ILE A 25 -9.98 3.13 -15.29
CA ILE A 25 -10.09 2.72 -13.86
C ILE A 25 -8.85 3.23 -13.15
N ARG A 26 -9.02 4.24 -12.30
CA ARG A 26 -7.92 4.82 -11.53
C ARG A 26 -7.86 4.19 -10.14
N VAL A 27 -6.72 3.63 -9.82
CA VAL A 27 -6.48 2.97 -8.54
C VAL A 27 -5.21 3.48 -7.88
N ALA A 28 -5.12 3.32 -6.57
CA ALA A 28 -3.91 3.56 -5.78
C ALA A 28 -3.62 2.36 -4.88
N LEU A 29 -2.37 1.92 -4.83
CA LEU A 29 -1.93 0.86 -3.93
C LEU A 29 -1.81 1.39 -2.51
N SER A 30 -2.32 0.63 -1.54
CA SER A 30 -2.26 0.89 -0.10
C SER A 30 -1.77 -0.35 0.65
N GLY A 31 -1.81 -0.31 1.95
CA GLY A 31 -1.58 -1.49 2.79
C GLY A 31 -0.15 -2.01 2.80
N GLY A 32 -0.02 -3.30 3.13
CA GLY A 32 1.27 -3.98 3.29
C GLY A 32 2.12 -4.05 2.03
N ALA A 33 1.50 -4.06 0.85
CA ALA A 33 2.23 -4.08 -0.41
C ALA A 33 3.07 -2.80 -0.63
N VAL A 34 2.61 -1.65 -0.14
CA VAL A 34 3.39 -0.40 -0.19
C VAL A 34 4.63 -0.51 0.70
N VAL A 35 4.50 -1.14 1.89
CA VAL A 35 5.65 -1.43 2.76
C VAL A 35 6.67 -2.31 2.03
N SER A 36 6.21 -3.38 1.34
CA SER A 36 7.07 -4.29 0.57
C SER A 36 7.87 -3.56 -0.50
N ILE A 37 7.31 -2.50 -1.09
CA ILE A 37 7.97 -1.69 -2.11
C ILE A 37 8.97 -0.71 -1.49
N TYR A 38 8.59 -0.01 -0.41
CA TYR A 38 9.44 1.02 0.20
C TYR A 38 10.53 0.46 1.09
N ALA A 39 10.26 -0.66 1.77
CA ALA A 39 11.17 -1.34 2.68
C ALA A 39 11.60 -2.72 2.14
N SER A 40 11.96 -2.76 0.87
CA SER A 40 12.36 -3.98 0.15
C SER A 40 13.39 -4.80 0.94
N GLY A 41 13.13 -6.10 1.04
CA GLY A 41 13.98 -7.05 1.79
C GLY A 41 13.56 -7.28 3.25
N ASN A 42 12.77 -6.38 3.86
CA ASN A 42 12.31 -6.54 5.25
C ASN A 42 10.94 -7.22 5.35
N TYR A 43 10.11 -7.05 4.34
CA TYR A 43 8.73 -7.53 4.34
C TYR A 43 8.22 -7.82 2.93
N VAL A 44 7.41 -8.86 2.79
CA VAL A 44 6.71 -9.19 1.54
C VAL A 44 5.24 -9.40 1.82
N SER A 45 4.39 -8.57 1.23
CA SER A 45 2.94 -8.81 1.18
C SER A 45 2.59 -9.59 -0.08
N LYS A 46 1.72 -10.59 0.06
CA LYS A 46 1.10 -11.27 -1.09
C LYS A 46 -0.20 -10.60 -1.54
N ASP A 47 -0.70 -9.71 -0.72
CA ASP A 47 -1.93 -8.97 -0.88
C ASP A 47 -1.65 -7.60 -1.53
N LEU A 48 -2.29 -7.32 -2.65
CA LEU A 48 -2.21 -6.04 -3.35
C LEU A 48 -3.54 -5.29 -3.16
N ASP A 49 -3.58 -4.43 -2.14
CA ASP A 49 -4.74 -3.62 -1.79
C ASP A 49 -4.84 -2.38 -2.68
N PHE A 50 -5.70 -2.41 -3.68
CA PHE A 50 -5.98 -1.25 -4.53
C PHE A 50 -7.26 -0.53 -4.11
N ILE A 51 -7.16 0.74 -3.78
CA ILE A 51 -8.33 1.59 -3.59
C ILE A 51 -8.74 2.16 -4.96
N ASP A 52 -9.98 1.90 -5.35
CA ASP A 52 -10.56 2.47 -6.57
C ASP A 52 -10.98 3.93 -6.30
N LEU A 53 -10.34 4.86 -7.02
CA LEU A 53 -10.52 6.29 -6.83
C LEU A 53 -11.77 6.84 -7.54
N LEU A 54 -12.39 6.06 -8.43
CA LEU A 54 -13.53 6.48 -9.27
C LEU A 54 -14.80 5.66 -9.03
N GLN A 55 -14.82 4.80 -8.02
CA GLN A 55 -15.97 3.95 -7.68
C GLN A 55 -16.47 3.10 -8.87
N THR A 56 -15.52 2.41 -9.52
CA THR A 56 -15.80 1.51 -10.64
C THR A 56 -16.67 0.34 -10.19
N THR A 57 -17.62 -0.08 -11.02
CA THR A 57 -18.44 -1.26 -10.70
C THR A 57 -17.59 -2.53 -10.64
N ARG A 58 -17.93 -3.42 -9.69
CA ARG A 58 -17.26 -4.73 -9.53
C ARG A 58 -17.25 -5.54 -10.84
N GLN A 59 -18.34 -5.45 -11.62
CA GLN A 59 -18.45 -6.11 -12.90
C GLN A 59 -17.41 -5.61 -13.92
N LYS A 60 -17.15 -4.30 -13.97
CA LYS A 60 -16.12 -3.72 -14.85
C LYS A 60 -14.72 -4.15 -14.40
N LEU A 61 -14.41 -4.11 -13.10
CA LEU A 61 -13.16 -4.62 -12.56
C LEU A 61 -12.91 -6.08 -12.97
N LYS A 62 -13.90 -6.95 -12.75
CA LYS A 62 -13.85 -8.37 -13.12
C LYS A 62 -13.56 -8.58 -14.61
N LYS A 63 -14.24 -7.84 -15.48
CA LYS A 63 -14.06 -7.94 -16.94
C LYS A 63 -12.64 -7.54 -17.37
N VAL A 64 -12.13 -6.46 -16.78
CA VAL A 64 -10.81 -5.90 -17.14
C VAL A 64 -9.68 -6.76 -16.57
N LEU A 65 -9.76 -7.20 -15.32
CA LEU A 65 -8.74 -8.04 -14.69
C LEU A 65 -8.66 -9.44 -15.32
N LYS A 66 -9.78 -9.97 -15.83
CA LYS A 66 -9.78 -11.26 -16.55
C LYS A 66 -8.90 -11.24 -17.79
N GLN A 67 -8.74 -10.08 -18.44
CA GLN A 67 -7.90 -9.95 -19.64
C GLN A 67 -6.40 -10.17 -19.36
N ILE A 68 -5.99 -10.01 -18.08
CA ILE A 68 -4.61 -10.23 -17.63
C ILE A 68 -4.49 -11.47 -16.73
N GLY A 69 -5.46 -12.37 -16.80
CA GLY A 69 -5.41 -13.66 -16.15
C GLY A 69 -5.81 -13.69 -14.67
N PHE A 70 -6.48 -12.63 -14.18
CA PHE A 70 -7.03 -12.62 -12.82
C PHE A 70 -8.52 -12.90 -12.82
N GLU A 71 -8.92 -13.89 -12.04
CA GLU A 71 -10.32 -14.29 -11.86
C GLU A 71 -10.79 -13.99 -10.43
N GLU A 72 -12.05 -13.61 -10.33
CA GLU A 72 -12.65 -13.32 -9.02
C GLU A 72 -12.87 -14.61 -8.23
N LYS A 73 -12.37 -14.61 -7.00
CA LYS A 73 -12.60 -15.66 -6.00
C LYS A 73 -12.96 -15.01 -4.67
N SER A 74 -14.24 -15.03 -4.32
CA SER A 74 -14.77 -14.30 -3.16
C SER A 74 -14.49 -12.79 -3.31
N ARG A 75 -13.83 -12.16 -2.36
CA ARG A 75 -13.46 -10.74 -2.39
C ARG A 75 -12.18 -10.44 -3.18
N TYR A 76 -11.39 -11.47 -3.49
CA TYR A 76 -10.09 -11.35 -4.15
C TYR A 76 -10.16 -11.60 -5.65
N PHE A 77 -9.15 -11.12 -6.36
CA PHE A 77 -8.83 -11.55 -7.71
C PHE A 77 -7.51 -12.31 -7.67
N VAL A 78 -7.53 -13.53 -8.18
CA VAL A 78 -6.40 -14.47 -8.14
C VAL A 78 -6.01 -14.90 -9.54
N SER A 79 -4.75 -15.27 -9.72
CA SER A 79 -4.22 -15.84 -10.96
C SER A 79 -3.44 -17.13 -10.67
N LYS A 80 -3.44 -18.07 -11.59
CA LYS A 80 -2.62 -19.30 -11.51
C LYS A 80 -1.13 -19.02 -11.78
N GLU A 81 -0.83 -17.84 -12.33
CA GLU A 81 0.53 -17.47 -12.72
C GLU A 81 1.33 -16.81 -11.58
N THR A 82 0.70 -16.49 -10.45
CA THR A 82 1.36 -15.84 -9.33
C THR A 82 0.71 -16.19 -8.00
N GLU A 83 1.46 -16.09 -6.92
CA GLU A 83 0.95 -16.23 -5.54
C GLU A 83 0.36 -14.92 -4.99
N PHE A 84 0.57 -13.80 -5.69
CA PHE A 84 -0.01 -12.52 -5.32
C PHE A 84 -1.49 -12.48 -5.71
N PHE A 85 -2.29 -11.86 -4.88
CA PHE A 85 -3.71 -11.65 -5.15
C PHE A 85 -4.08 -10.17 -4.95
N ILE A 86 -5.15 -9.76 -5.63
CA ILE A 86 -5.59 -8.37 -5.66
C ILE A 86 -6.88 -8.25 -4.85
N GLU A 87 -6.94 -7.27 -3.98
CA GLU A 87 -8.16 -6.86 -3.28
C GLU A 87 -8.49 -5.41 -3.62
N PHE A 88 -9.78 -5.09 -3.60
CA PHE A 88 -10.28 -3.73 -3.69
C PHE A 88 -11.07 -3.42 -2.42
N PRO A 89 -10.39 -3.00 -1.35
CA PRO A 89 -11.05 -2.50 -0.15
C PRO A 89 -11.96 -1.31 -0.48
N SER A 90 -13.02 -1.16 0.30
CA SER A 90 -13.94 -0.03 0.12
C SER A 90 -13.22 1.30 0.37
N GLY A 91 -13.44 2.26 -0.55
CA GLY A 91 -12.96 3.61 -0.39
C GLY A 91 -13.85 4.48 0.51
N PRO A 92 -13.56 5.76 0.66
CA PRO A 92 -12.49 6.50 -0.02
C PRO A 92 -11.09 6.20 0.51
N LEU A 93 -10.04 6.58 -0.26
CA LEU A 93 -8.67 6.47 0.20
C LEU A 93 -8.41 7.47 1.33
N ALA A 94 -8.20 6.94 2.52
CA ALA A 94 -7.94 7.71 3.72
C ALA A 94 -6.90 7.01 4.60
N VAL A 95 -6.25 7.76 5.47
CA VAL A 95 -5.35 7.24 6.50
C VAL A 95 -5.82 7.75 7.86
N GLY A 96 -6.23 6.84 8.73
CA GLY A 96 -6.98 7.21 9.93
C GLY A 96 -8.27 7.94 9.54
N ASN A 97 -8.47 9.13 10.07
CA ASN A 97 -9.65 9.97 9.79
C ASN A 97 -9.42 11.01 8.68
N GLU A 98 -8.26 11.01 8.03
CA GLU A 98 -7.92 12.02 7.02
C GLU A 98 -7.88 11.43 5.60
N PRO A 99 -8.49 12.11 4.60
CA PRO A 99 -8.36 11.70 3.22
C PRO A 99 -6.90 11.91 2.73
N VAL A 100 -6.45 11.03 1.84
CA VAL A 100 -5.15 11.18 1.17
C VAL A 100 -5.30 12.14 -0.01
N GLU A 101 -4.60 13.28 0.05
CA GLU A 101 -4.67 14.31 -0.99
C GLU A 101 -3.70 14.07 -2.14
N LYS A 102 -2.51 13.53 -1.85
CA LYS A 102 -1.44 13.35 -2.84
C LYS A 102 -0.94 11.92 -2.84
N LEU A 103 -0.86 11.35 -4.03
CA LEU A 103 -0.28 10.03 -4.25
C LEU A 103 1.15 10.14 -4.76
N ALA A 104 1.99 9.20 -4.38
CA ALA A 104 3.26 8.98 -5.04
C ALA A 104 3.07 8.21 -6.36
N GLU A 105 3.98 8.39 -7.29
CA GLU A 105 4.07 7.62 -8.51
C GLU A 105 5.46 7.01 -8.64
N LEU A 106 5.52 5.72 -8.96
CA LEU A 106 6.74 4.99 -9.23
C LEU A 106 6.68 4.39 -10.64
N GLN A 107 7.81 4.44 -11.35
CA GLN A 107 7.95 3.81 -12.65
C GLN A 107 8.66 2.47 -12.52
N PHE A 108 8.03 1.41 -13.02
CA PHE A 108 8.59 0.08 -13.19
C PHE A 108 8.70 -0.26 -14.67
N GLU A 109 9.50 -1.26 -15.03
CA GLU A 109 9.56 -1.78 -16.41
C GLU A 109 8.17 -2.22 -16.91
N THR A 110 7.33 -2.72 -16.01
CA THR A 110 5.99 -3.25 -16.29
C THR A 110 4.90 -2.19 -16.36
N GLY A 111 5.19 -0.95 -15.94
CA GLY A 111 4.23 0.15 -15.96
C GLY A 111 4.43 1.19 -14.86
N ARG A 112 3.46 2.09 -14.75
CA ARG A 112 3.41 3.14 -13.73
C ARG A 112 2.50 2.70 -12.59
N LEU A 113 2.96 2.90 -11.37
CA LEU A 113 2.22 2.60 -10.14
C LEU A 113 1.90 3.88 -9.38
N ARG A 114 0.63 4.09 -9.04
CA ARG A 114 0.21 5.05 -8.00
C ARG A 114 0.05 4.34 -6.68
N LEU A 115 0.57 4.94 -5.62
CA LEU A 115 0.58 4.36 -4.27
C LEU A 115 0.60 5.45 -3.21
N LEU A 116 0.34 5.09 -1.96
CA LEU A 116 0.56 6.01 -0.84
C LEU A 116 1.98 6.55 -0.85
N SER A 117 2.15 7.83 -0.47
CA SER A 117 3.48 8.40 -0.22
C SER A 117 4.18 7.65 0.93
N PRO A 118 5.53 7.74 1.07
CA PRO A 118 6.19 7.16 2.24
C PRO A 118 5.62 7.66 3.57
N THR A 119 5.30 8.95 3.66
CA THR A 119 4.67 9.55 4.85
C THR A 119 3.29 8.94 5.12
N ASP A 120 2.43 8.84 4.10
CA ASP A 120 1.10 8.27 4.27
C ASP A 120 1.15 6.75 4.50
N CYS A 121 2.12 6.04 3.93
CA CYS A 121 2.36 4.63 4.24
C CYS A 121 2.71 4.44 5.73
N VAL A 122 3.59 5.28 6.29
CA VAL A 122 3.91 5.25 7.73
C VAL A 122 2.65 5.54 8.56
N LYS A 123 1.88 6.58 8.22
CA LYS A 123 0.62 6.91 8.90
C LYS A 123 -0.38 5.74 8.83
N ASP A 124 -0.53 5.10 7.67
CA ASP A 124 -1.42 3.95 7.47
C ASP A 124 -1.03 2.77 8.38
N ARG A 125 0.24 2.44 8.49
CA ARG A 125 0.72 1.39 9.41
C ARG A 125 0.57 1.80 10.87
N LEU A 126 0.88 3.05 11.21
CA LEU A 126 0.68 3.57 12.55
C LEU A 126 -0.80 3.60 12.96
N SER A 127 -1.73 3.83 12.04
CA SER A 127 -3.17 3.77 12.32
C SER A 127 -3.58 2.40 12.89
N ALA A 128 -3.12 1.32 12.29
CA ALA A 128 -3.37 -0.03 12.81
C ALA A 128 -2.73 -0.26 14.18
N PHE A 129 -1.51 0.24 14.40
CA PHE A 129 -0.87 0.20 15.70
C PHE A 129 -1.60 1.06 16.75
N TYR A 130 -2.06 2.26 16.38
CA TYR A 130 -2.73 3.17 17.30
C TYR A 130 -4.08 2.63 17.78
N HIS A 131 -4.89 2.09 16.88
CA HIS A 131 -6.25 1.70 17.19
C HIS A 131 -6.39 0.24 17.63
N TRP A 132 -5.52 -0.65 17.17
CA TRP A 132 -5.59 -2.09 17.49
C TRP A 132 -4.35 -2.66 18.18
N GLY A 133 -3.32 -1.83 18.43
CA GLY A 133 -2.09 -2.30 19.06
C GLY A 133 -1.26 -3.25 18.16
N ASP A 134 -1.42 -3.17 16.85
CA ASP A 134 -0.75 -4.05 15.90
C ASP A 134 0.76 -3.76 15.86
N ARG A 135 1.54 -4.60 16.56
CA ARG A 135 3.00 -4.49 16.64
C ARG A 135 3.70 -4.78 15.31
N GLN A 136 3.11 -5.61 14.45
CA GLN A 136 3.65 -5.86 13.12
C GLN A 136 3.56 -4.59 12.27
N CYS A 137 2.44 -3.88 12.33
CA CYS A 137 2.27 -2.60 11.64
C CYS A 137 3.22 -1.52 12.18
N LEU A 138 3.48 -1.48 13.50
CA LEU A 138 4.52 -0.61 14.06
C LEU A 138 5.89 -0.90 13.44
N GLN A 139 6.29 -2.18 13.37
CA GLN A 139 7.56 -2.57 12.78
C GLN A 139 7.64 -2.22 11.29
N GLN A 140 6.54 -2.37 10.55
CA GLN A 140 6.45 -1.97 9.15
C GLN A 140 6.64 -0.45 8.98
N ALA A 141 6.04 0.36 9.86
CA ALA A 141 6.23 1.82 9.87
C ALA A 141 7.71 2.19 10.11
N VAL A 142 8.36 1.50 11.04
CA VAL A 142 9.80 1.68 11.34
C VAL A 142 10.64 1.39 10.09
N TRP A 143 10.43 0.27 9.42
CA TRP A 143 11.20 -0.08 8.21
C TRP A 143 11.03 0.96 7.09
N VAL A 144 9.82 1.44 6.85
CA VAL A 144 9.60 2.48 5.83
C VAL A 144 10.32 3.77 6.22
N ALA A 145 10.22 4.20 7.50
CA ALA A 145 10.86 5.41 8.00
C ALA A 145 12.40 5.36 7.96
N GLN A 146 12.99 4.15 8.06
CA GLN A 146 14.44 3.95 7.90
C GLN A 146 14.89 4.03 6.45
N MET A 147 14.05 3.58 5.51
CA MET A 147 14.43 3.40 4.11
C MET A 147 14.03 4.57 3.21
N LYS A 148 13.10 5.42 3.65
CA LYS A 148 12.53 6.52 2.86
C LYS A 148 12.46 7.83 3.65
N PRO A 149 12.66 8.96 2.99
CA PRO A 149 12.40 10.26 3.61
C PRO A 149 10.90 10.40 3.90
N ILE A 150 10.58 10.81 5.11
CA ILE A 150 9.20 11.02 5.58
C ILE A 150 9.05 12.41 6.22
N ASP A 151 7.86 12.95 6.19
CA ASP A 151 7.53 14.23 6.84
C ASP A 151 7.20 14.01 8.32
N TRP A 152 8.19 14.23 9.17
CA TRP A 152 8.07 14.09 10.64
C TRP A 152 7.10 15.09 11.26
N VAL A 153 7.02 16.29 10.72
CA VAL A 153 6.12 17.33 11.20
C VAL A 153 4.68 16.92 10.97
N GLU A 154 4.41 16.42 9.77
CA GLU A 154 3.08 15.91 9.40
C GLU A 154 2.69 14.67 10.20
N ILE A 155 3.56 13.67 10.35
CA ILE A 155 3.25 12.47 11.14
C ILE A 155 2.94 12.84 12.59
N LYS A 156 3.72 13.75 13.20
CA LYS A 156 3.48 14.23 14.56
C LYS A 156 2.14 14.96 14.68
N ARG A 157 1.84 15.85 13.74
CA ARG A 157 0.56 16.58 13.68
C ARG A 157 -0.62 15.60 13.62
N TRP A 158 -0.54 14.66 12.67
CA TRP A 158 -1.57 13.66 12.46
C TRP A 158 -1.74 12.73 13.68
N SER A 159 -0.65 12.27 14.29
CA SER A 159 -0.70 11.43 15.49
C SER A 159 -1.40 12.11 16.67
N ARG A 160 -1.19 13.42 16.82
CA ARG A 160 -1.93 14.23 17.80
C ARG A 160 -3.42 14.28 17.49
N GLN A 161 -3.77 14.46 16.23
CA GLN A 161 -5.17 14.49 15.80
C GLN A 161 -5.87 13.15 15.99
N GLU A 162 -5.16 12.03 15.82
CA GLU A 162 -5.66 10.68 16.13
C GLU A 162 -5.70 10.39 17.65
N GLY A 163 -5.25 11.30 18.52
CA GLY A 163 -5.19 11.11 19.97
C GLY A 163 -4.15 10.08 20.40
N ALA A 164 -3.08 9.90 19.64
CA ALA A 164 -2.10 8.84 19.81
C ALA A 164 -0.68 9.34 20.07
N GLU A 165 -0.53 10.46 20.80
CA GLU A 165 0.77 11.09 21.06
C GLU A 165 1.74 10.17 21.82
N GLU A 166 1.26 9.38 22.77
CA GLU A 166 2.09 8.42 23.51
C GLU A 166 2.61 7.30 22.60
N LYS A 167 1.76 6.77 21.72
CA LYS A 167 2.16 5.75 20.75
C LYS A 167 3.08 6.29 19.66
N PHE A 168 2.98 7.57 19.34
CA PHE A 168 3.96 8.23 18.46
C PHE A 168 5.35 8.30 19.12
N VAL A 169 5.42 8.57 20.43
CA VAL A 169 6.70 8.52 21.18
C VAL A 169 7.29 7.11 21.15
N GLU A 170 6.45 6.07 21.31
CA GLU A 170 6.87 4.67 21.19
C GLU A 170 7.42 4.35 19.78
N PHE A 171 6.76 4.77 18.73
CA PHE A 171 7.26 4.62 17.35
C PHE A 171 8.64 5.27 17.17
N ARG A 172 8.84 6.47 17.72
CA ARG A 172 10.12 7.17 17.67
C ARG A 172 11.23 6.43 18.43
N ALA A 173 10.91 5.85 19.57
CA ALA A 173 11.86 5.05 20.36
C ALA A 173 12.27 3.76 19.61
N GLU A 174 11.32 3.02 19.06
CA GLU A 174 11.57 1.81 18.26
C GLU A 174 12.48 2.11 17.04
N LEU A 175 12.27 3.26 16.40
CA LEU A 175 13.11 3.66 15.27
C LEU A 175 14.56 3.93 15.70
N GLN A 176 14.77 4.56 16.85
CA GLN A 176 16.12 4.84 17.39
C GLN A 176 16.85 3.56 17.80
N ASP A 177 16.16 2.63 18.47
CA ASP A 177 16.72 1.36 18.89
C ASP A 177 17.14 0.49 17.70
N ASN A 178 16.35 0.48 16.63
CA ASN A 178 16.68 -0.25 15.39
C ASN A 178 17.79 0.42 14.56
N SER A 179 18.06 1.70 14.76
CA SER A 179 19.17 2.41 14.08
C SER A 179 20.53 2.19 14.76
N ASN A 180 20.53 1.69 16.01
CA ASN A 180 21.73 1.42 16.80
C ASN A 180 22.17 -0.05 16.75
N ARG A 181 21.47 -0.90 16.05
CA ARG A 181 21.79 -2.33 15.81
C ARG A 181 22.35 -2.55 14.43
#